data_5b83d2605f2dd6e3a83ea9d51733d7c4
#
_entry.id   5b83d2605f2dd6e3a83ea9d51733d7c4
#
_cell.length_a   1.000
_cell.length_b   1.000
_cell.length_c   1.000
_cell.angle_alpha   90.00
_cell.angle_beta   90.00
_cell.angle_gamma   90.00
#
_symmetry.space_group_name_H-M   'P 1'
#
loop_
_entity.id
_entity.type
_entity.pdbx_description
1 polymer ?
#
loop_
_entity_poly.entity_id
_entity_poly.type
_entity_poly.pdbx_seq_one_letter_code
_entity_poly.pdbx_strand_id
1 'polypeptide(L)'
;MRDKRQNSLAAASPFPKPASPLSLAAPTTTGLFALSLAIFDLDHTLITGDSDYEWGQFLIERHIVDGEDYERKNDRYYEQYREGTLDIFEFLAFALKPLADHDRRTLDAWHKEFMQERILPMIPEASRQLVDKHRQQGDTLLIITATNSFVTRPIAEFFGVHHLLATEPEIVDGEYTGKVSGTPCFQHGKVERLHQWLLEHNETLEGSWFYSDSHNDLPLLREVEHAVAVNPDEKLLAEATRKRWPIIKLY
;
A
#
# COMPACT_ATOMS: atom_id res chain seq x y z
N MET A 1 62.76 -5.58 -81.09
CA MET A 1 61.50 -5.38 -81.85
C MET A 1 60.40 -5.00 -80.86
N ARG A 2 59.87 -3.74 -81.05
CA ARG A 2 58.57 -3.17 -80.56
C ARG A 2 58.26 -3.30 -79.09
N ASP A 3 58.46 -2.34 -78.19
CA ASP A 3 57.69 -1.11 -77.96
C ASP A 3 56.19 -1.33 -77.76
N LYS A 4 55.75 -1.04 -76.57
CA LYS A 4 54.47 -0.34 -76.30
C LYS A 4 54.37 0.09 -74.82
N ARG A 5 54.51 1.41 -74.65
CA ARG A 5 54.11 2.15 -73.48
C ARG A 5 52.57 2.12 -73.42
N GLN A 6 52.01 1.93 -72.23
CA GLN A 6 50.65 2.41 -71.98
C GLN A 6 50.64 3.24 -70.69
N ASN A 7 50.34 4.49 -70.87
CA ASN A 7 49.94 5.46 -69.88
C ASN A 7 48.62 5.01 -69.21
N SER A 8 48.56 5.03 -67.88
CA SER A 8 47.30 5.01 -67.17
C SER A 8 47.17 6.25 -66.30
N LEU A 9 46.27 7.14 -66.77
CA LEU A 9 45.82 8.32 -66.06
C LEU A 9 45.01 7.90 -64.88
N ALA A 10 45.45 8.26 -63.69
CA ALA A 10 44.64 8.16 -62.48
C ALA A 10 43.64 9.31 -62.46
N ALA A 11 42.36 9.00 -62.60
CA ALA A 11 41.26 9.94 -62.43
C ALA A 11 41.05 10.28 -60.96
N ALA A 12 41.15 11.57 -60.66
CA ALA A 12 40.81 12.09 -59.30
C ALA A 12 39.32 12.03 -59.09
N SER A 13 38.91 11.43 -57.99
CA SER A 13 37.52 11.38 -57.51
C SER A 13 37.09 12.74 -56.93
N PRO A 14 35.93 13.29 -57.30
CA PRO A 14 35.47 14.60 -56.83
C PRO A 14 34.66 14.62 -55.56
N PHE A 15 34.72 13.59 -54.74
CA PHE A 15 33.93 13.56 -53.48
C PHE A 15 34.80 13.81 -52.25
N PRO A 16 34.44 14.78 -51.40
CA PRO A 16 35.14 14.99 -50.15
C PRO A 16 34.91 13.78 -49.20
N LYS A 17 35.95 13.38 -48.50
CA LYS A 17 35.86 12.34 -47.45
C LYS A 17 34.82 12.72 -46.40
N PRO A 18 33.96 11.80 -45.92
CA PRO A 18 33.06 12.07 -44.84
C PRO A 18 33.85 12.40 -43.56
N ALA A 19 33.42 13.48 -42.90
CA ALA A 19 33.95 13.88 -41.61
C ALA A 19 33.72 12.75 -40.58
N SER A 20 34.70 12.53 -39.72
CA SER A 20 34.59 11.59 -38.60
C SER A 20 33.36 11.92 -37.76
N PRO A 21 32.58 10.91 -37.30
CA PRO A 21 31.47 11.19 -36.45
C PRO A 21 31.96 11.79 -35.13
N LEU A 22 31.44 12.99 -34.83
CA LEU A 22 31.53 13.58 -33.49
C LEU A 22 31.01 12.55 -32.49
N SER A 23 31.86 12.12 -31.60
CA SER A 23 31.49 11.34 -30.40
C SER A 23 30.54 12.20 -29.58
N LEU A 24 29.22 11.99 -29.75
CA LEU A 24 28.24 12.43 -28.81
C LEU A 24 28.48 11.62 -27.53
N ALA A 25 29.19 12.23 -26.58
CA ALA A 25 29.20 11.76 -25.22
C ALA A 25 27.75 11.64 -24.79
N ALA A 26 27.30 10.42 -24.51
CA ALA A 26 26.01 10.17 -23.86
C ALA A 26 25.96 10.99 -22.57
N PRO A 27 24.83 11.62 -22.27
CA PRO A 27 24.68 12.26 -20.97
C PRO A 27 24.71 11.15 -19.89
N THR A 28 25.86 11.01 -19.26
CA THR A 28 25.98 10.27 -18.00
C THR A 28 25.37 11.13 -16.91
N THR A 29 24.10 10.91 -16.64
CA THR A 29 23.53 11.02 -15.30
C THR A 29 22.10 10.47 -15.36
N THR A 30 21.96 9.16 -15.57
CA THR A 30 20.83 8.47 -14.98
C THR A 30 21.15 8.49 -13.49
N GLY A 31 20.59 9.45 -12.76
CA GLY A 31 20.49 9.29 -11.33
C GLY A 31 19.80 7.94 -11.13
N LEU A 32 20.50 6.96 -10.61
CA LEU A 32 19.86 5.85 -9.94
C LEU A 32 19.05 6.52 -8.81
N PHE A 33 17.76 6.76 -9.04
CA PHE A 33 16.86 6.92 -7.93
C PHE A 33 16.95 5.58 -7.21
N ALA A 34 17.51 5.58 -6.02
CA ALA A 34 17.41 4.42 -5.15
C ALA A 34 15.91 4.11 -5.06
N LEU A 35 15.52 2.89 -5.41
CA LEU A 35 14.15 2.44 -5.24
C LEU A 35 13.81 2.62 -3.78
N SER A 36 12.76 3.35 -3.48
CA SER A 36 12.34 3.63 -2.13
C SER A 36 11.09 2.83 -1.79
N LEU A 37 10.79 2.71 -0.51
CA LEU A 37 9.60 2.04 -0.03
C LEU A 37 8.47 3.07 0.12
N ALA A 38 7.36 2.88 -0.58
CA ALA A 38 6.14 3.66 -0.42
C ALA A 38 5.12 2.85 0.36
N ILE A 39 4.89 3.26 1.60
CA ILE A 39 4.01 2.61 2.55
C ILE A 39 2.70 3.40 2.63
N PHE A 40 1.58 2.70 2.61
CA PHE A 40 0.25 3.30 2.71
C PHE A 40 -0.53 2.62 3.83
N ASP A 41 -1.10 3.40 4.72
CA ASP A 41 -2.25 2.94 5.49
C ASP A 41 -3.47 2.83 4.55
N LEU A 42 -4.48 2.08 4.94
CA LEU A 42 -5.62 1.76 4.07
C LEU A 42 -6.86 2.57 4.42
N ASP A 43 -7.41 2.30 5.60
CA ASP A 43 -8.68 2.84 6.05
C ASP A 43 -8.57 4.34 6.31
N HIS A 44 -9.55 5.14 5.85
CA HIS A 44 -9.51 6.61 5.86
C HIS A 44 -8.29 7.25 5.18
N THR A 45 -7.36 6.45 4.64
CA THR A 45 -6.17 6.91 3.92
C THR A 45 -6.30 6.67 2.41
N LEU A 46 -6.27 5.43 1.94
CA LEU A 46 -6.48 5.08 0.52
C LEU A 46 -7.96 4.93 0.17
N ILE A 47 -8.82 4.62 1.12
CA ILE A 47 -10.28 4.57 0.98
C ILE A 47 -10.93 5.60 1.90
N THR A 48 -12.16 6.01 1.56
CA THR A 48 -12.86 7.12 2.26
C THR A 48 -13.54 6.71 3.58
N GLY A 49 -13.38 5.47 4.03
CA GLY A 49 -13.97 4.95 5.26
C GLY A 49 -13.15 3.80 5.81
N ASP A 50 -13.73 3.07 6.75
CA ASP A 50 -13.13 1.95 7.46
C ASP A 50 -13.64 0.62 6.90
N SER A 51 -12.77 -0.18 6.31
CA SER A 51 -13.13 -1.44 5.65
C SER A 51 -13.61 -2.51 6.63
N ASP A 52 -13.13 -2.50 7.87
CA ASP A 52 -13.55 -3.47 8.89
C ASP A 52 -14.94 -3.10 9.44
N TYR A 53 -15.19 -1.81 9.68
CA TYR A 53 -16.50 -1.31 10.06
C TYR A 53 -17.55 -1.63 8.98
N GLU A 54 -17.24 -1.35 7.72
CA GLU A 54 -18.13 -1.62 6.59
C GLU A 54 -18.38 -3.12 6.36
N TRP A 55 -17.37 -3.97 6.64
CA TRP A 55 -17.58 -5.42 6.66
C TRP A 55 -18.62 -5.82 7.71
N GLY A 56 -18.53 -5.26 8.91
CA GLY A 56 -19.52 -5.46 9.95
C GLY A 56 -20.93 -5.02 9.51
N GLN A 57 -21.06 -3.84 8.90
CA GLN A 57 -22.36 -3.34 8.38
C GLN A 57 -22.91 -4.25 7.27
N PHE A 58 -22.05 -4.74 6.37
CA PHE A 58 -22.44 -5.70 5.34
C PHE A 58 -22.99 -7.00 5.94
N LEU A 59 -22.36 -7.53 6.99
CA LEU A 59 -22.82 -8.75 7.68
C LEU A 59 -24.18 -8.54 8.35
N ILE A 60 -24.41 -7.36 8.96
CA ILE A 60 -25.68 -6.97 9.58
C ILE A 60 -26.82 -6.91 8.53
N GLU A 61 -26.59 -6.19 7.43
CA GLU A 61 -27.59 -6.02 6.37
C GLU A 61 -27.97 -7.34 5.69
N ARG A 62 -27.05 -8.28 5.62
CA ARG A 62 -27.29 -9.62 5.08
C ARG A 62 -27.88 -10.58 6.12
N HIS A 63 -28.16 -10.11 7.34
CA HIS A 63 -28.66 -10.93 8.44
C HIS A 63 -27.77 -12.15 8.76
N ILE A 64 -26.45 -11.99 8.55
CA ILE A 64 -25.46 -13.03 8.83
C ILE A 64 -25.13 -13.05 10.32
N VAL A 65 -25.20 -11.91 10.97
CA VAL A 65 -24.99 -11.72 12.42
C VAL A 65 -26.23 -11.11 13.07
N ASP A 66 -26.33 -11.21 14.41
CA ASP A 66 -27.39 -10.54 15.17
C ASP A 66 -27.20 -9.01 15.09
N GLY A 67 -28.11 -8.35 14.36
CA GLY A 67 -27.96 -6.95 13.96
C GLY A 67 -27.75 -6.01 15.13
N GLU A 68 -28.64 -6.00 16.15
CA GLU A 68 -28.60 -5.03 17.24
C GLU A 68 -27.36 -5.16 18.12
N ASP A 69 -26.97 -6.40 18.50
CA ASP A 69 -25.82 -6.63 19.35
C ASP A 69 -24.50 -6.38 18.60
N TYR A 70 -24.45 -6.80 17.34
CA TYR A 70 -23.26 -6.61 16.50
C TYR A 70 -23.01 -5.13 16.20
N GLU A 71 -24.04 -4.38 15.78
CA GLU A 71 -23.95 -2.95 15.48
C GLU A 71 -23.45 -2.16 16.71
N ARG A 72 -24.06 -2.39 17.88
CA ARG A 72 -23.63 -1.74 19.12
C ARG A 72 -22.16 -2.00 19.46
N LYS A 73 -21.67 -3.22 19.23
CA LYS A 73 -20.28 -3.60 19.48
C LYS A 73 -19.36 -2.97 18.42
N ASN A 74 -19.76 -3.01 17.16
CA ASN A 74 -19.00 -2.42 16.04
C ASN A 74 -18.79 -0.92 16.28
N ASP A 75 -19.86 -0.17 16.59
CA ASP A 75 -19.79 1.25 16.92
C ASP A 75 -18.88 1.53 18.11
N ARG A 76 -19.00 0.73 19.19
CA ARG A 76 -18.15 0.89 20.38
C ARG A 76 -16.66 0.73 20.05
N TYR A 77 -16.31 -0.29 19.30
CA TYR A 77 -14.90 -0.53 18.92
C TYR A 77 -14.38 0.53 17.96
N TYR A 78 -15.21 1.01 17.03
CA TYR A 78 -14.86 2.11 16.16
C TYR A 78 -14.56 3.40 16.93
N GLU A 79 -15.39 3.76 17.93
CA GLU A 79 -15.12 4.91 18.81
C GLU A 79 -13.82 4.73 19.62
N GLN A 80 -13.60 3.56 20.20
CA GLN A 80 -12.36 3.25 20.94
C GLN A 80 -11.12 3.37 20.04
N TYR A 81 -11.22 2.95 18.77
CA TYR A 81 -10.14 3.13 17.78
C TYR A 81 -9.84 4.61 17.55
N ARG A 82 -10.86 5.42 17.34
CA ARG A 82 -10.73 6.88 17.13
C ARG A 82 -10.15 7.60 18.36
N GLU A 83 -10.48 7.14 19.55
CA GLU A 83 -9.95 7.69 20.81
C GLU A 83 -8.51 7.20 21.09
N GLY A 84 -8.08 6.11 20.48
CA GLY A 84 -6.80 5.45 20.74
C GLY A 84 -6.82 4.59 22.02
N THR A 85 -8.00 4.17 22.46
CA THR A 85 -8.22 3.38 23.69
C THR A 85 -8.59 1.92 23.40
N LEU A 86 -8.59 1.50 22.14
CA LEU A 86 -8.98 0.17 21.69
C LEU A 86 -8.08 -0.92 22.29
N ASP A 87 -8.69 -1.91 22.97
CA ASP A 87 -8.05 -3.20 23.21
C ASP A 87 -8.12 -4.04 21.92
N ILE A 88 -6.97 -4.15 21.24
CA ILE A 88 -6.90 -4.81 19.96
C ILE A 88 -7.27 -6.30 20.03
N PHE A 89 -6.97 -7.00 21.11
CA PHE A 89 -7.26 -8.43 21.24
C PHE A 89 -8.74 -8.68 21.50
N GLU A 90 -9.40 -7.83 22.33
CA GLU A 90 -10.84 -7.89 22.53
C GLU A 90 -11.59 -7.62 21.22
N PHE A 91 -11.14 -6.59 20.49
CA PHE A 91 -11.69 -6.27 19.17
C PHE A 91 -11.53 -7.42 18.17
N LEU A 92 -10.32 -7.99 18.04
CA LEU A 92 -10.06 -9.09 17.11
C LEU A 92 -10.85 -10.35 17.42
N ALA A 93 -11.07 -10.66 18.71
CA ALA A 93 -11.94 -11.77 19.10
C ALA A 93 -13.40 -11.57 18.64
N PHE A 94 -13.86 -10.31 18.55
CA PHE A 94 -15.15 -9.96 17.98
C PHE A 94 -15.15 -9.99 16.46
N ALA A 95 -14.21 -9.27 15.83
CA ALA A 95 -14.17 -9.07 14.37
C ALA A 95 -13.89 -10.36 13.58
N LEU A 96 -13.08 -11.27 14.13
CA LEU A 96 -12.72 -12.54 13.47
C LEU A 96 -13.73 -13.66 13.73
N LYS A 97 -14.69 -13.49 14.66
CA LYS A 97 -15.67 -14.51 14.97
C LYS A 97 -16.51 -14.93 13.76
N PRO A 98 -17.06 -14.02 12.92
CA PRO A 98 -17.81 -14.40 11.74
C PRO A 98 -16.99 -15.23 10.74
N LEU A 99 -15.67 -15.06 10.70
CA LEU A 99 -14.80 -15.86 9.84
C LEU A 99 -14.73 -17.31 10.30
N ALA A 100 -14.76 -17.55 11.61
CA ALA A 100 -14.76 -18.92 12.18
C ALA A 100 -16.14 -19.60 12.10
N ASP A 101 -17.21 -18.82 12.06
CA ASP A 101 -18.58 -19.35 12.04
C ASP A 101 -19.02 -19.84 10.63
N HIS A 102 -18.21 -19.56 9.58
CA HIS A 102 -18.57 -19.85 8.18
C HIS A 102 -17.39 -20.43 7.39
N ASP A 103 -17.70 -21.31 6.42
CA ASP A 103 -16.69 -21.90 5.55
C ASP A 103 -16.09 -20.88 4.56
N ARG A 104 -14.85 -21.14 4.12
CA ARG A 104 -14.08 -20.27 3.22
C ARG A 104 -14.82 -19.91 1.93
N ARG A 105 -15.53 -20.85 1.32
CA ARG A 105 -16.23 -20.63 0.06
C ARG A 105 -17.38 -19.63 0.23
N THR A 106 -18.11 -19.72 1.33
CA THR A 106 -19.17 -18.78 1.70
C THR A 106 -18.59 -17.39 1.96
N LEU A 107 -17.53 -17.30 2.76
CA LEU A 107 -16.83 -16.05 3.04
C LEU A 107 -16.29 -15.38 1.78
N ASP A 108 -15.65 -16.14 0.88
CA ASP A 108 -15.12 -15.61 -0.38
C ASP A 108 -16.24 -15.11 -1.31
N ALA A 109 -17.42 -15.73 -1.29
CA ALA A 109 -18.58 -15.27 -2.05
C ALA A 109 -19.10 -13.93 -1.52
N TRP A 110 -19.29 -13.83 -0.21
CA TRP A 110 -19.71 -12.57 0.44
C TRP A 110 -18.68 -11.45 0.26
N HIS A 111 -17.38 -11.78 0.35
CA HIS A 111 -16.33 -10.78 0.15
C HIS A 111 -16.36 -10.17 -1.27
N LYS A 112 -16.69 -10.96 -2.30
CA LYS A 112 -16.83 -10.44 -3.66
C LYS A 112 -17.99 -9.44 -3.77
N GLU A 113 -19.11 -9.71 -3.12
CA GLU A 113 -20.25 -8.78 -3.07
C GLU A 113 -19.86 -7.52 -2.29
N PHE A 114 -19.24 -7.68 -1.13
CA PHE A 114 -18.72 -6.61 -0.29
C PHE A 114 -17.79 -5.66 -1.06
N MET A 115 -16.84 -6.20 -1.81
CA MET A 115 -15.94 -5.40 -2.66
C MET A 115 -16.73 -4.52 -3.63
N GLN A 116 -17.74 -5.08 -4.32
CA GLN A 116 -18.50 -4.34 -5.33
C GLN A 116 -19.43 -3.30 -4.70
N GLU A 117 -20.11 -3.65 -3.62
CA GLU A 117 -21.17 -2.82 -3.04
C GLU A 117 -20.62 -1.75 -2.08
N ARG A 118 -19.52 -2.04 -1.38
CA ARG A 118 -18.98 -1.19 -0.32
C ARG A 118 -17.63 -0.59 -0.64
N ILE A 119 -16.66 -1.42 -1.01
CA ILE A 119 -15.27 -0.96 -1.11
C ILE A 119 -15.04 -0.13 -2.38
N LEU A 120 -15.45 -0.61 -3.56
CA LEU A 120 -15.18 0.11 -4.80
C LEU A 120 -15.73 1.54 -4.82
N PRO A 121 -16.94 1.84 -4.28
CA PRO A 121 -17.44 3.21 -4.17
C PRO A 121 -16.62 4.10 -3.23
N MET A 122 -15.87 3.51 -2.29
CA MET A 122 -15.04 4.23 -1.32
C MET A 122 -13.63 4.54 -1.83
N ILE A 123 -13.26 4.15 -3.04
CA ILE A 123 -11.92 4.36 -3.58
C ILE A 123 -11.85 5.64 -4.41
N PRO A 124 -11.25 6.73 -3.90
CA PRO A 124 -11.07 7.97 -4.65
C PRO A 124 -10.08 7.78 -5.81
N GLU A 125 -10.31 8.47 -6.90
CA GLU A 125 -9.35 8.50 -8.01
C GLU A 125 -7.99 9.08 -7.59
N ALA A 126 -7.97 10.05 -6.68
CA ALA A 126 -6.73 10.63 -6.15
C ALA A 126 -5.87 9.61 -5.39
N SER A 127 -6.48 8.65 -4.69
CA SER A 127 -5.75 7.56 -4.03
C SER A 127 -5.08 6.64 -5.05
N ARG A 128 -5.79 6.30 -6.13
CA ARG A 128 -5.22 5.52 -7.24
C ARG A 128 -4.04 6.24 -7.87
N GLN A 129 -4.18 7.53 -8.14
CA GLN A 129 -3.12 8.37 -8.71
C GLN A 129 -1.91 8.46 -7.78
N LEU A 130 -2.12 8.52 -6.46
CA LEU A 130 -1.03 8.52 -5.49
C LEU A 130 -0.22 7.22 -5.54
N VAL A 131 -0.90 6.07 -5.53
CA VAL A 131 -0.26 4.75 -5.64
C VAL A 131 0.46 4.60 -6.99
N ASP A 132 -0.19 5.01 -8.08
CA ASP A 132 0.37 4.94 -9.43
C ASP A 132 1.61 5.85 -9.60
N LYS A 133 1.65 6.99 -8.94
CA LYS A 133 2.82 7.87 -8.93
C LYS A 133 4.05 7.13 -8.39
N HIS A 134 3.94 6.48 -7.25
CA HIS A 134 5.04 5.70 -6.66
C HIS A 134 5.41 4.50 -7.52
N ARG A 135 4.41 3.82 -8.09
CA ARG A 135 4.65 2.71 -9.04
C ARG A 135 5.47 3.16 -10.25
N GLN A 136 5.15 4.32 -10.83
CA GLN A 136 5.88 4.87 -11.98
C GLN A 136 7.30 5.32 -11.63
N GLN A 137 7.56 5.67 -10.38
CA GLN A 137 8.91 5.96 -9.86
C GLN A 137 9.73 4.69 -9.64
N GLY A 138 9.09 3.53 -9.65
CA GLY A 138 9.73 2.23 -9.40
C GLY A 138 9.81 1.86 -7.94
N ASP A 139 9.15 2.62 -7.05
CA ASP A 139 9.15 2.36 -5.61
C ASP A 139 8.51 1.00 -5.28
N THR A 140 9.02 0.33 -4.25
CA THR A 140 8.37 -0.84 -3.66
C THR A 140 7.10 -0.39 -2.93
N LEU A 141 5.94 -0.92 -3.34
CA LEU A 141 4.65 -0.53 -2.78
C LEU A 141 4.22 -1.49 -1.67
N LEU A 142 3.83 -0.96 -0.52
CA LEU A 142 3.38 -1.74 0.62
C LEU A 142 2.15 -1.09 1.26
N ILE A 143 1.10 -1.88 1.50
CA ILE A 143 -0.02 -1.47 2.35
C ILE A 143 0.21 -2.05 3.75
N ILE A 144 0.02 -1.19 4.78
CA ILE A 144 0.11 -1.59 6.18
C ILE A 144 -1.15 -1.13 6.93
N THR A 145 -1.96 -2.05 7.43
CA THR A 145 -3.27 -1.76 8.02
C THR A 145 -3.54 -2.58 9.28
N ALA A 146 -4.30 -2.01 10.21
CA ALA A 146 -4.76 -2.73 11.39
C ALA A 146 -5.84 -3.78 11.07
N THR A 147 -6.62 -3.54 10.02
CA THR A 147 -7.68 -4.42 9.56
C THR A 147 -7.13 -5.77 9.10
N ASN A 148 -7.90 -6.82 9.29
CA ASN A 148 -7.46 -8.19 9.02
C ASN A 148 -7.28 -8.47 7.51
N SER A 149 -6.37 -9.41 7.19
CA SER A 149 -5.98 -9.71 5.80
C SER A 149 -7.10 -10.35 4.96
N PHE A 150 -8.10 -10.98 5.58
CA PHE A 150 -9.26 -11.47 4.84
C PHE A 150 -10.02 -10.31 4.17
N VAL A 151 -10.27 -9.23 4.91
CA VAL A 151 -10.95 -8.04 4.40
C VAL A 151 -10.07 -7.28 3.41
N THR A 152 -8.79 -7.08 3.73
CA THR A 152 -7.93 -6.08 3.07
C THR A 152 -7.13 -6.59 1.88
N ARG A 153 -6.88 -7.89 1.76
CA ARG A 153 -6.08 -8.44 0.64
C ARG A 153 -6.69 -8.16 -0.73
N PRO A 154 -8.00 -8.38 -1.00
CA PRO A 154 -8.60 -8.02 -2.27
C PRO A 154 -8.58 -6.52 -2.56
N ILE A 155 -8.57 -5.67 -1.51
CA ILE A 155 -8.43 -4.22 -1.67
C ILE A 155 -7.00 -3.87 -2.11
N ALA A 156 -5.99 -4.47 -1.48
CA ALA A 156 -4.59 -4.30 -1.90
C ALA A 156 -4.35 -4.78 -3.34
N GLU A 157 -4.94 -5.91 -3.72
CA GLU A 157 -4.91 -6.43 -5.09
C GLU A 157 -5.56 -5.47 -6.09
N PHE A 158 -6.67 -4.82 -5.73
CA PHE A 158 -7.31 -3.80 -6.57
C PHE A 158 -6.37 -2.62 -6.85
N PHE A 159 -5.60 -2.18 -5.85
CA PHE A 159 -4.56 -1.16 -6.04
C PHE A 159 -3.32 -1.69 -6.77
N GLY A 160 -3.21 -2.99 -7.04
CA GLY A 160 -2.01 -3.62 -7.61
C GLY A 160 -0.82 -3.55 -6.66
N VAL A 161 -1.07 -3.57 -5.35
CA VAL A 161 -0.05 -3.60 -4.30
C VAL A 161 0.07 -5.03 -3.78
N HIS A 162 1.24 -5.64 -3.99
CA HIS A 162 1.44 -7.05 -3.66
C HIS A 162 1.93 -7.28 -2.23
N HIS A 163 2.58 -6.30 -1.62
CA HIS A 163 3.02 -6.37 -0.24
C HIS A 163 1.94 -5.79 0.67
N LEU A 164 1.40 -6.65 1.53
CA LEU A 164 0.37 -6.31 2.50
C LEU A 164 0.80 -6.79 3.89
N LEU A 165 0.93 -5.87 4.83
CA LEU A 165 1.05 -6.13 6.25
C LEU A 165 -0.29 -5.78 6.92
N ALA A 166 -1.06 -6.80 7.23
CA ALA A 166 -2.37 -6.70 7.85
C ALA A 166 -2.40 -7.55 9.14
N THR A 167 -3.39 -7.41 9.98
CA THR A 167 -3.60 -8.39 11.04
C THR A 167 -3.99 -9.73 10.42
N GLU A 168 -3.27 -10.81 10.74
CA GLU A 168 -3.47 -12.12 10.12
C GLU A 168 -4.44 -12.97 10.95
N PRO A 169 -5.61 -13.36 10.41
CA PRO A 169 -6.46 -14.38 11.04
C PRO A 169 -5.75 -15.74 11.04
N GLU A 170 -5.85 -16.46 12.15
CA GLU A 170 -5.32 -17.81 12.25
C GLU A 170 -6.13 -18.79 11.38
N ILE A 171 -5.41 -19.63 10.63
CA ILE A 171 -5.99 -20.67 9.78
C ILE A 171 -5.45 -22.03 10.23
N VAL A 172 -6.36 -22.98 10.49
CA VAL A 172 -6.03 -24.38 10.77
C VAL A 172 -6.85 -25.25 9.83
N ASP A 173 -6.19 -26.21 9.19
CA ASP A 173 -6.81 -27.13 8.21
C ASP A 173 -7.58 -26.41 7.07
N GLY A 174 -7.15 -25.19 6.73
CA GLY A 174 -7.75 -24.39 5.66
C GLY A 174 -8.91 -23.48 6.08
N GLU A 175 -9.36 -23.57 7.33
CA GLU A 175 -10.47 -22.80 7.89
C GLU A 175 -9.97 -21.77 8.92
N TYR A 176 -10.69 -20.66 9.07
CA TYR A 176 -10.41 -19.64 10.09
C TYR A 176 -10.82 -20.14 11.48
N THR A 177 -9.98 -19.85 12.47
CA THR A 177 -10.27 -20.25 13.87
C THR A 177 -10.94 -19.16 14.70
N GLY A 178 -11.07 -17.94 14.16
CA GLY A 178 -11.53 -16.76 14.90
C GLY A 178 -10.47 -16.13 15.80
N LYS A 179 -9.23 -16.61 15.71
CA LYS A 179 -8.09 -16.05 16.46
C LYS A 179 -7.15 -15.30 15.53
N VAL A 180 -6.28 -14.51 16.11
CA VAL A 180 -5.18 -13.83 15.40
C VAL A 180 -3.94 -14.71 15.40
N SER A 181 -3.21 -14.69 14.28
CA SER A 181 -1.89 -15.30 14.15
C SER A 181 -0.80 -14.22 14.24
N GLY A 182 0.13 -14.39 15.18
CA GLY A 182 1.24 -13.46 15.38
C GLY A 182 0.84 -12.12 16.00
N THR A 183 1.64 -11.09 15.74
CA THR A 183 1.44 -9.74 16.26
C THR A 183 0.37 -8.99 15.45
N PRO A 184 -0.72 -8.46 16.09
CA PRO A 184 -1.68 -7.58 15.41
C PRO A 184 -0.99 -6.35 14.81
N CYS A 185 -1.40 -5.96 13.60
CA CYS A 185 -0.82 -4.84 12.86
C CYS A 185 -1.38 -3.48 13.32
N PHE A 186 -1.31 -3.21 14.62
CA PHE A 186 -1.87 -2.01 15.25
C PHE A 186 -0.82 -1.25 16.07
N GLN A 187 -0.78 0.09 15.94
CA GLN A 187 0.16 0.98 16.63
C GLN A 187 1.62 0.48 16.52
N HIS A 188 2.26 0.12 17.65
CA HIS A 188 3.62 -0.44 17.65
C HIS A 188 3.74 -1.78 16.90
N GLY A 189 2.66 -2.53 16.80
CA GLY A 189 2.64 -3.75 15.98
C GLY A 189 2.87 -3.50 14.49
N LYS A 190 2.46 -2.33 13.95
CA LYS A 190 2.83 -1.94 12.57
C LYS A 190 4.35 -1.81 12.45
N VAL A 191 5.02 -1.18 13.42
CA VAL A 191 6.48 -1.00 13.41
C VAL A 191 7.18 -2.35 13.48
N GLU A 192 6.80 -3.21 14.42
CA GLU A 192 7.39 -4.55 14.59
C GLU A 192 7.27 -5.38 13.29
N ARG A 193 6.07 -5.41 12.70
CA ARG A 193 5.83 -6.17 11.48
C ARG A 193 6.56 -5.60 10.27
N LEU A 194 6.66 -4.27 10.17
CA LEU A 194 7.44 -3.63 9.12
C LEU A 194 8.93 -3.97 9.25
N HIS A 195 9.51 -3.89 10.45
CA HIS A 195 10.92 -4.23 10.67
C HIS A 195 11.21 -5.69 10.30
N GLN A 196 10.32 -6.62 10.66
CA GLN A 196 10.46 -8.02 10.23
C GLN A 196 10.41 -8.15 8.71
N TRP A 197 9.45 -7.49 8.05
CA TRP A 197 9.31 -7.50 6.60
C TRP A 197 10.55 -6.93 5.89
N LEU A 198 11.11 -5.82 6.40
CA LEU A 198 12.35 -5.22 5.88
C LEU A 198 13.52 -6.20 5.91
N LEU A 199 13.67 -6.94 7.01
CA LEU A 199 14.73 -7.98 7.13
C LEU A 199 14.52 -9.11 6.13
N GLU A 200 13.28 -9.59 5.97
CA GLU A 200 12.94 -10.70 5.07
C GLU A 200 13.13 -10.34 3.58
N HIS A 201 12.92 -9.05 3.23
CA HIS A 201 13.00 -8.58 1.84
C HIS A 201 14.32 -7.85 1.53
N ASN A 202 15.21 -7.72 2.51
CA ASN A 202 16.46 -6.95 2.40
C ASN A 202 16.20 -5.50 1.94
N GLU A 203 15.14 -4.89 2.47
CA GLU A 203 14.72 -3.51 2.23
C GLU A 203 15.13 -2.61 3.39
N THR A 204 15.12 -1.29 3.17
CA THR A 204 15.45 -0.29 4.19
C THR A 204 14.41 0.83 4.21
N LEU A 205 14.44 1.68 5.24
CA LEU A 205 13.62 2.88 5.32
C LEU A 205 14.29 4.12 4.70
N GLU A 206 15.47 3.97 4.07
CA GLU A 206 16.11 5.08 3.38
C GLU A 206 15.24 5.54 2.21
N GLY A 207 14.92 6.84 2.14
CA GLY A 207 14.03 7.42 1.14
C GLY A 207 12.55 7.01 1.28
N SER A 208 12.17 6.30 2.34
CA SER A 208 10.82 5.74 2.50
C SER A 208 9.75 6.79 2.73
N TRP A 209 8.55 6.50 2.23
CA TRP A 209 7.33 7.28 2.41
C TRP A 209 6.33 6.51 3.25
N PHE A 210 5.59 7.22 4.12
CA PHE A 210 4.42 6.64 4.79
C PHE A 210 3.27 7.64 4.81
N TYR A 211 2.12 7.21 4.34
CA TYR A 211 0.87 7.95 4.22
C TYR A 211 -0.14 7.39 5.22
N SER A 212 -0.69 8.22 6.11
CA SER A 212 -1.69 7.82 7.10
C SER A 212 -2.57 8.99 7.53
N ASP A 213 -3.81 8.69 7.93
CA ASP A 213 -4.80 9.63 8.49
C ASP A 213 -4.79 9.66 10.02
N SER A 214 -4.24 8.63 10.68
CA SER A 214 -4.49 8.33 12.09
C SER A 214 -3.30 8.64 13.00
N HIS A 215 -3.59 9.22 14.16
CA HIS A 215 -2.61 9.35 15.25
C HIS A 215 -2.12 7.99 15.81
N ASN A 216 -2.87 6.90 15.58
CA ASN A 216 -2.44 5.55 15.95
C ASN A 216 -1.18 5.11 15.20
N ASP A 217 -0.89 5.75 14.06
CA ASP A 217 0.27 5.48 13.22
C ASP A 217 1.49 6.37 13.52
N LEU A 218 1.39 7.24 14.52
CA LEU A 218 2.53 8.08 14.94
C LEU A 218 3.81 7.29 15.23
N PRO A 219 3.79 6.09 15.82
CA PRO A 219 5.01 5.29 15.97
C PRO A 219 5.72 5.07 14.63
N LEU A 220 5.01 4.67 13.58
CA LEU A 220 5.58 4.40 12.26
C LEU A 220 5.90 5.67 11.46
N LEU A 221 5.02 6.69 11.52
CA LEU A 221 5.26 8.00 10.89
C LEU A 221 6.56 8.67 11.34
N ARG A 222 7.06 8.32 12.54
CA ARG A 222 8.31 8.87 13.09
C ARG A 222 9.56 8.12 12.63
N GLU A 223 9.43 6.95 12.02
CA GLU A 223 10.54 6.12 11.58
C GLU A 223 10.88 6.30 10.10
N VAL A 224 9.90 6.65 9.27
CA VAL A 224 10.11 6.86 7.84
C VAL A 224 10.78 8.21 7.57
N GLU A 225 11.43 8.32 6.41
CA GLU A 225 12.06 9.58 5.99
C GLU A 225 11.03 10.62 5.58
N HIS A 226 9.97 10.21 4.89
CA HIS A 226 8.91 11.09 4.37
C HIS A 226 7.55 10.71 4.95
N ALA A 227 7.24 11.23 6.14
CA ALA A 227 5.91 11.11 6.74
C ALA A 227 4.93 12.08 6.08
N VAL A 228 3.75 11.61 5.67
CA VAL A 228 2.69 12.41 5.05
C VAL A 228 1.36 12.15 5.75
N ALA A 229 0.73 13.21 6.27
CA ALA A 229 -0.59 13.13 6.87
C ALA A 229 -1.68 13.29 5.79
N VAL A 230 -2.56 12.29 5.67
CA VAL A 230 -3.64 12.24 4.67
C VAL A 230 -4.97 12.41 5.38
N ASN A 231 -5.75 13.46 5.06
CA ASN A 231 -7.05 13.74 5.73
C ASN A 231 -7.00 13.52 7.26
N PRO A 232 -5.96 14.03 7.98
CA PRO A 232 -5.59 13.56 9.32
C PRO A 232 -6.65 13.84 10.37
N ASP A 233 -6.72 12.96 11.38
CA ASP A 233 -7.43 13.26 12.62
C ASP A 233 -6.80 14.46 13.37
N GLU A 234 -7.51 15.01 14.36
CA GLU A 234 -7.05 16.22 15.07
C GLU A 234 -5.67 16.05 15.73
N LYS A 235 -5.38 14.88 16.28
CA LYS A 235 -4.12 14.60 16.98
C LYS A 235 -2.97 14.47 15.98
N LEU A 236 -3.19 13.77 14.86
CA LEU A 236 -2.20 13.68 13.79
C LEU A 236 -2.00 15.05 13.11
N LEU A 237 -3.07 15.81 12.88
CA LEU A 237 -2.98 17.17 12.31
C LEU A 237 -2.08 18.08 13.18
N ALA A 238 -2.26 18.04 14.50
CA ALA A 238 -1.44 18.81 15.43
C ALA A 238 0.04 18.40 15.37
N GLU A 239 0.32 17.08 15.36
CA GLU A 239 1.68 16.57 15.28
C GLU A 239 2.34 16.86 13.91
N ALA A 240 1.62 16.65 12.80
CA ALA A 240 2.10 16.94 11.45
C ALA A 240 2.44 18.43 11.29
N THR A 241 1.60 19.32 11.83
CA THR A 241 1.87 20.76 11.85
C THR A 241 3.14 21.09 12.66
N ARG A 242 3.29 20.50 13.85
CA ARG A 242 4.46 20.69 14.71
C ARG A 242 5.74 20.19 14.06
N LYS A 243 5.67 19.05 13.36
CA LYS A 243 6.79 18.39 12.66
C LYS A 243 7.04 18.95 11.27
N ARG A 244 6.13 19.78 10.75
CA ARG A 244 6.13 20.28 9.37
C ARG A 244 6.06 19.14 8.33
N TRP A 245 5.37 18.07 8.66
CA TRP A 245 5.06 17.02 7.70
C TRP A 245 4.06 17.55 6.67
N PRO A 246 4.15 17.12 5.40
CA PRO A 246 3.14 17.42 4.41
C PRO A 246 1.76 16.94 4.87
N ILE A 247 0.74 17.77 4.62
CA ILE A 247 -0.66 17.45 4.88
C ILE A 247 -1.37 17.52 3.54
N ILE A 248 -1.97 16.41 3.12
CA ILE A 248 -2.70 16.32 1.85
C ILE A 248 -4.13 15.86 2.08
N LYS A 249 -5.00 16.14 1.09
CA LYS A 249 -6.35 15.62 1.01
C LYS A 249 -6.51 14.81 -0.26
N LEU A 250 -7.09 13.63 -0.14
CA LEU A 250 -7.40 12.74 -1.27
C LEU A 250 -8.89 12.73 -1.59
N TYR A 251 -9.72 13.24 -0.68
CA TYR A 251 -11.17 13.40 -0.85
C TYR A 251 -11.72 14.52 0.02
#